data_92323312f3b579f8d06944db54c57b69
#
_entry.id   92323312f3b579f8d06944db54c57b69
#
_cell.length_a   1.000
_cell.length_b   1.000
_cell.length_c   1.000
_cell.angle_alpha   90.00
_cell.angle_beta   90.00
_cell.angle_gamma   90.00
#
_symmetry.space_group_name_H-M   'P 1'
#
loop_
_entity.id
_entity.type
_entity.pdbx_description
1 polymer ?
#
loop_
_entity_poly.entity_id
_entity_poly.type
_entity_poly.pdbx_seq_one_letter_code
_entity_poly.pdbx_strand_id
1 'polypeptide(L)'
;MTPVSLPSDAPPEATPHVPSEAAPGEPAPERTRARPLSREERRDAIAAATIPLLVEHGAAVTTRQIADAAGVAEGTLFRAFADKDEILHAAVVRSLDPAPAVAAIDLLPDDDGLRPLVVSIVEFLLEAQRVGMRIFAAAHQVLDPHRHSAGRAAGSRGDAVPDRRTADRVEAVRRMRAGESADARRTGFDARERSAREIVGAIERKLAAHHAELRVEAGLAARAVFSLVFGNALPHLSGGDRLDAVQLADLILGGIGADVATDPSP
;
A
#
# COMPACT_ATOMS: atom_id res chain seq x y z
N MET A 1 69.94 18.98 51.25
CA MET A 1 70.78 20.21 51.37
C MET A 1 70.41 21.10 50.17
N THR A 2 69.96 22.23 50.57
CA THR A 2 69.88 23.54 49.92
C THR A 2 68.87 23.78 48.80
N PRO A 3 68.17 24.85 48.97
CA PRO A 3 67.14 25.34 48.12
C PRO A 3 67.69 26.39 47.14
N VAL A 4 66.97 26.68 46.08
CA VAL A 4 67.05 27.99 45.37
C VAL A 4 65.76 28.26 44.64
N SER A 5 64.98 29.14 45.19
CA SER A 5 64.62 30.47 44.73
C SER A 5 63.95 30.58 43.39
N LEU A 6 62.68 30.98 43.46
CA LEU A 6 61.95 31.76 42.42
C LEU A 6 62.59 33.12 42.14
N PRO A 7 62.38 33.69 41.00
CA PRO A 7 61.80 35.01 40.89
C PRO A 7 60.63 35.07 39.93
N SER A 8 59.51 35.60 40.39
CA SER A 8 59.08 37.00 40.23
C SER A 8 58.69 37.40 38.80
N ASP A 9 57.45 37.35 38.53
CA ASP A 9 56.54 38.45 38.21
C ASP A 9 56.98 39.45 37.14
N ALA A 10 56.30 39.41 35.96
CA ALA A 10 55.76 40.61 35.28
C ALA A 10 54.86 40.18 34.14
N PRO A 11 53.69 40.82 33.94
CA PRO A 11 52.80 40.50 32.81
C PRO A 11 53.30 41.18 31.54
N PRO A 12 53.21 40.53 30.36
CA PRO A 12 53.43 41.20 29.10
C PRO A 12 52.23 42.03 28.68
N GLU A 13 52.53 43.19 28.21
CA GLU A 13 51.65 44.24 27.70
C GLU A 13 50.65 43.78 26.67
N ALA A 14 49.47 44.33 26.78
CA ALA A 14 48.38 44.20 25.82
C ALA A 14 48.76 44.75 24.43
N THR A 15 48.84 43.90 23.43
CA THR A 15 48.88 44.30 22.02
C THR A 15 47.46 44.67 21.58
N PRO A 16 47.31 45.75 20.80
CA PRO A 16 46.01 46.21 20.34
C PRO A 16 45.40 45.26 19.31
N HIS A 17 44.18 44.82 19.60
CA HIS A 17 43.34 43.97 18.77
C HIS A 17 42.94 44.78 17.52
N VAL A 18 43.48 44.43 16.37
CA VAL A 18 42.98 44.90 15.05
C VAL A 18 41.68 44.11 14.76
N PRO A 19 40.54 44.77 14.50
CA PRO A 19 39.34 44.06 14.10
C PRO A 19 39.56 43.45 12.71
N SER A 20 39.54 42.09 12.65
CA SER A 20 39.50 41.34 11.40
C SER A 20 38.17 41.63 10.72
N GLU A 21 38.27 42.29 9.57
CA GLU A 21 37.19 42.53 8.63
C GLU A 21 36.54 41.21 8.26
N ALA A 22 35.30 40.97 8.70
CA ALA A 22 34.51 39.79 8.37
C ALA A 22 34.25 39.77 6.86
N ALA A 23 34.77 38.74 6.21
CA ALA A 23 34.40 38.42 4.84
C ALA A 23 32.87 38.27 4.72
N PRO A 24 32.24 38.70 3.63
CA PRO A 24 30.81 38.54 3.43
C PRO A 24 30.46 37.03 3.40
N GLY A 25 29.70 36.61 4.40
CA GLY A 25 29.24 35.23 4.51
C GLY A 25 28.44 34.81 3.29
N GLU A 26 28.82 33.71 2.68
CA GLU A 26 28.00 33.04 1.69
C GLU A 26 26.57 32.85 2.23
N PRO A 27 25.53 33.18 1.44
CA PRO A 27 24.16 32.95 1.83
C PRO A 27 23.96 31.44 2.07
N ALA A 28 23.60 31.08 3.28
CA ALA A 28 23.18 29.71 3.61
C ALA A 28 22.10 29.28 2.62
N PRO A 29 22.14 28.02 2.12
CA PRO A 29 21.15 27.56 1.18
C PRO A 29 19.76 27.74 1.77
N GLU A 30 18.94 28.56 1.12
CA GLU A 30 17.53 28.71 1.46
C GLU A 30 16.89 27.33 1.47
N ARG A 31 16.54 26.86 2.67
CA ARG A 31 15.70 25.67 2.84
C ARG A 31 14.35 26.03 2.20
N THR A 32 14.18 25.65 0.94
CA THR A 32 12.92 25.75 0.24
C THR A 32 11.87 25.03 1.09
N ARG A 33 11.04 25.80 1.78
CA ARG A 33 9.91 25.23 2.52
C ARG A 33 9.06 24.48 1.51
N ALA A 34 8.95 23.16 1.71
CA ALA A 34 8.09 22.31 0.91
C ALA A 34 6.70 22.94 0.82
N ARG A 35 6.17 23.08 -0.40
CA ARG A 35 4.83 23.62 -0.65
C ARG A 35 3.82 22.90 0.24
N PRO A 36 2.92 23.60 0.95
CA PRO A 36 1.87 22.97 1.71
C PRO A 36 1.02 22.06 0.80
N LEU A 37 0.86 20.80 1.18
CA LEU A 37 0.01 19.86 0.46
C LEU A 37 -1.43 20.41 0.36
N SER A 38 -2.05 20.25 -0.80
CA SER A 38 -3.49 20.46 -0.98
C SER A 38 -4.29 19.53 -0.05
N ARG A 39 -5.59 19.77 0.08
CA ARG A 39 -6.46 18.88 0.87
C ARG A 39 -6.45 17.47 0.31
N GLU A 40 -6.46 17.32 -1.00
CA GLU A 40 -6.51 16.05 -1.71
C GLU A 40 -5.17 15.30 -1.58
N GLU A 41 -4.03 15.96 -1.83
CA GLU A 41 -2.71 15.38 -1.61
C GLU A 41 -2.50 14.91 -0.17
N ARG A 42 -3.07 15.65 0.80
CA ARG A 42 -3.01 15.26 2.21
C ARG A 42 -3.88 14.04 2.52
N ARG A 43 -5.10 13.96 1.95
CA ARG A 43 -5.96 12.79 2.05
C ARG A 43 -5.26 11.56 1.49
N ASP A 44 -4.65 11.71 0.34
CA ASP A 44 -3.92 10.65 -0.34
C ASP A 44 -2.71 10.17 0.48
N ALA A 45 -1.92 11.08 1.03
CA ALA A 45 -0.79 10.76 1.90
C ALA A 45 -1.22 10.02 3.19
N ILE A 46 -2.32 10.45 3.82
CA ILE A 46 -2.87 9.78 5.00
C ILE A 46 -3.37 8.38 4.64
N ALA A 47 -4.10 8.23 3.54
CA ALA A 47 -4.58 6.94 3.07
C ALA A 47 -3.41 5.98 2.77
N ALA A 48 -2.36 6.46 2.10
CA ALA A 48 -1.16 5.68 1.82
C ALA A 48 -0.45 5.21 3.11
N ALA A 49 -0.29 6.10 4.10
CA ALA A 49 0.31 5.77 5.39
C ALA A 49 -0.54 4.77 6.21
N THR A 50 -1.84 4.69 5.95
CA THR A 50 -2.76 3.78 6.64
C THR A 50 -2.68 2.34 6.11
N ILE A 51 -2.27 2.12 4.85
CA ILE A 51 -2.22 0.79 4.24
C ILE A 51 -1.38 -0.21 5.05
N PRO A 52 -0.11 0.06 5.42
CA PRO A 52 0.68 -0.88 6.20
C PRO A 52 0.06 -1.18 7.58
N LEU A 53 -0.58 -0.19 8.20
CA LEU A 53 -1.27 -0.38 9.48
C LEU A 53 -2.50 -1.29 9.35
N LEU A 54 -3.22 -1.21 8.23
CA LEU A 54 -4.33 -2.13 7.93
C LEU A 54 -3.84 -3.56 7.76
N VAL A 55 -2.66 -3.75 7.17
CA VAL A 55 -2.05 -5.08 6.99
C VAL A 55 -1.64 -5.67 8.34
N GLU A 56 -1.12 -4.85 9.26
CA GLU A 56 -0.61 -5.28 10.57
C GLU A 56 -1.73 -5.43 11.61
N HIS A 57 -2.60 -4.43 11.73
CA HIS A 57 -3.57 -4.32 12.81
C HIS A 57 -5.03 -4.54 12.37
N GLY A 58 -5.28 -4.64 11.08
CA GLY A 58 -6.62 -4.74 10.55
C GLY A 58 -7.48 -3.53 10.93
N ALA A 59 -8.77 -3.77 11.21
CA ALA A 59 -9.69 -2.72 11.65
C ALA A 59 -9.44 -2.19 13.07
N ALA A 60 -8.56 -2.85 13.84
CA ALA A 60 -8.21 -2.41 15.20
C ALA A 60 -7.23 -1.22 15.22
N VAL A 61 -6.67 -0.82 14.08
CA VAL A 61 -5.82 0.37 13.95
C VAL A 61 -6.49 1.59 14.60
N THR A 62 -5.74 2.40 15.34
CA THR A 62 -6.25 3.61 16.02
C THR A 62 -5.94 4.87 15.20
N THR A 63 -6.73 5.93 15.41
CA THR A 63 -6.48 7.25 14.78
C THR A 63 -5.13 7.82 15.17
N ARG A 64 -4.66 7.55 16.38
CA ARG A 64 -3.32 7.95 16.84
C ARG A 64 -2.24 7.25 16.02
N GLN A 65 -2.31 5.93 15.82
CA GLN A 65 -1.35 5.20 14.97
C GLN A 65 -1.34 5.74 13.54
N ILE A 66 -2.52 6.06 12.98
CA ILE A 66 -2.63 6.65 11.64
C ILE A 66 -1.97 8.02 11.60
N ALA A 67 -2.20 8.88 12.61
CA ALA A 67 -1.62 10.21 12.68
C ALA A 67 -0.08 10.14 12.78
N ASP A 68 0.43 9.27 13.65
CA ASP A 68 1.86 9.03 13.84
C ASP A 68 2.51 8.53 12.52
N ALA A 69 1.91 7.55 11.85
CA ALA A 69 2.40 7.01 10.58
C ALA A 69 2.35 8.04 9.43
N ALA A 70 1.33 8.89 9.40
CA ALA A 70 1.20 9.97 8.40
C ALA A 70 2.04 11.21 8.73
N GLY A 71 2.70 11.27 9.90
CA GLY A 71 3.50 12.41 10.35
C GLY A 71 2.66 13.69 10.58
N VAL A 72 1.40 13.54 11.02
CA VAL A 72 0.47 14.65 11.25
C VAL A 72 -0.12 14.62 12.66
N ALA A 73 -0.60 15.75 13.15
CA ALA A 73 -1.37 15.78 14.39
C ALA A 73 -2.74 15.11 14.17
N GLU A 74 -3.26 14.39 15.19
CA GLU A 74 -4.55 13.69 15.12
C GLU A 74 -5.72 14.61 14.70
N GLY A 75 -5.74 15.87 15.18
CA GLY A 75 -6.72 16.87 14.74
C GLY A 75 -6.64 17.22 13.24
N THR A 76 -5.51 16.93 12.58
CA THR A 76 -5.36 17.12 11.12
C THR A 76 -6.06 16.02 10.34
N LEU A 77 -6.15 14.80 10.88
CA LEU A 77 -6.92 13.71 10.28
C LEU A 77 -8.38 14.11 10.14
N PHE A 78 -8.98 14.64 11.22
CA PHE A 78 -10.40 15.03 11.24
C PHE A 78 -10.73 16.33 10.49
N ARG A 79 -9.70 17.06 10.01
CA ARG A 79 -9.88 18.15 9.01
C ARG A 79 -9.94 17.59 7.59
N ALA A 80 -9.31 16.46 7.35
CA ALA A 80 -9.27 15.81 6.05
C ALA A 80 -10.40 14.77 5.87
N PHE A 81 -10.78 14.06 6.93
CA PHE A 81 -11.75 12.98 6.95
C PHE A 81 -12.79 13.21 8.05
N ALA A 82 -14.02 12.77 7.84
CA ALA A 82 -15.10 12.92 8.82
C ALA A 82 -14.89 11.99 10.03
N ASP A 83 -14.41 10.79 9.78
CA ASP A 83 -14.22 9.77 10.83
C ASP A 83 -13.11 8.77 10.42
N LYS A 84 -12.83 7.81 11.31
CA LYS A 84 -11.86 6.73 11.09
C LYS A 84 -12.27 5.83 9.92
N ASP A 85 -13.55 5.53 9.79
CA ASP A 85 -14.05 4.62 8.77
C ASP A 85 -13.85 5.21 7.36
N GLU A 86 -13.97 6.51 7.20
CA GLU A 86 -13.63 7.22 5.96
C GLU A 86 -12.15 7.11 5.63
N ILE A 87 -11.25 7.19 6.64
CA ILE A 87 -9.81 6.99 6.42
C ILE A 87 -9.52 5.56 5.96
N LEU A 88 -10.09 4.57 6.64
CA LEU A 88 -9.91 3.16 6.29
C LEU A 88 -10.46 2.84 4.90
N HIS A 89 -11.62 3.39 4.54
CA HIS A 89 -12.18 3.28 3.19
C HIS A 89 -11.24 3.88 2.13
N ALA A 90 -10.72 5.09 2.38
CA ALA A 90 -9.78 5.73 1.46
C ALA A 90 -8.50 4.91 1.28
N ALA A 91 -7.97 4.30 2.36
CA ALA A 91 -6.81 3.41 2.30
C ALA A 91 -7.09 2.14 1.48
N VAL A 92 -8.28 1.54 1.63
CA VAL A 92 -8.69 0.38 0.81
C VAL A 92 -8.80 0.76 -0.67
N VAL A 93 -9.44 1.89 -1.00
CA VAL A 93 -9.53 2.37 -2.38
C VAL A 93 -8.14 2.64 -2.95
N ARG A 94 -7.26 3.27 -2.19
CA ARG A 94 -5.88 3.53 -2.57
C ARG A 94 -5.07 2.24 -2.81
N SER A 95 -5.32 1.19 -2.03
CA SER A 95 -4.63 -0.10 -2.21
C SER A 95 -4.98 -0.82 -3.52
N LEU A 96 -6.00 -0.35 -4.23
CA LEU A 96 -6.38 -0.84 -5.56
C LEU A 96 -5.63 -0.12 -6.70
N ASP A 97 -4.81 0.90 -6.39
CA ASP A 97 -3.95 1.56 -7.37
C ASP A 97 -2.91 0.55 -7.90
N PRO A 98 -2.92 0.24 -9.20
CA PRO A 98 -1.99 -0.73 -9.78
C PRO A 98 -0.57 -0.18 -9.97
N ALA A 99 -0.37 1.13 -9.96
CA ALA A 99 0.89 1.75 -10.34
C ALA A 99 2.11 1.24 -9.54
N PRO A 100 2.05 1.05 -8.20
CA PRO A 100 3.16 0.47 -7.46
C PRO A 100 3.47 -0.98 -7.86
N ALA A 101 2.45 -1.79 -8.11
CA ALA A 101 2.62 -3.19 -8.53
C ALA A 101 3.19 -3.28 -9.95
N VAL A 102 2.71 -2.45 -10.87
CA VAL A 102 3.23 -2.34 -12.24
C VAL A 102 4.70 -1.94 -12.22
N ALA A 103 5.06 -0.89 -11.47
CA ALA A 103 6.45 -0.46 -11.34
C ALA A 103 7.36 -1.55 -10.74
N ALA A 104 6.87 -2.29 -9.74
CA ALA A 104 7.63 -3.39 -9.15
C ALA A 104 7.86 -4.54 -10.15
N ILE A 105 6.85 -4.91 -10.94
CA ILE A 105 6.97 -5.93 -12.00
C ILE A 105 7.96 -5.47 -13.08
N ASP A 106 7.88 -4.21 -13.53
CA ASP A 106 8.79 -3.66 -14.54
C ASP A 106 10.27 -3.65 -14.07
N LEU A 107 10.51 -3.61 -12.75
CA LEU A 107 11.84 -3.66 -12.14
C LEU A 107 12.36 -5.07 -11.85
N LEU A 108 11.56 -6.12 -12.03
CA LEU A 108 12.04 -7.49 -11.82
C LEU A 108 13.19 -7.81 -12.79
N PRO A 109 14.27 -8.51 -12.32
CA PRO A 109 15.33 -8.95 -13.18
C PRO A 109 14.82 -9.97 -14.22
N ASP A 110 15.33 -9.88 -15.44
CA ASP A 110 14.95 -10.74 -16.57
C ASP A 110 16.14 -11.29 -17.38
N ASP A 111 17.35 -11.06 -16.87
CA ASP A 111 18.60 -11.47 -17.54
C ASP A 111 18.89 -12.97 -17.44
N ASP A 112 18.29 -13.66 -16.45
CA ASP A 112 18.57 -15.08 -16.15
C ASP A 112 17.64 -16.06 -16.91
N GLY A 113 16.83 -15.57 -17.85
CA GLY A 113 15.93 -16.38 -18.68
C GLY A 113 14.49 -16.46 -18.15
N LEU A 114 13.64 -17.13 -18.91
CA LEU A 114 12.19 -17.17 -18.68
C LEU A 114 11.80 -17.75 -17.31
N ARG A 115 12.41 -18.87 -16.90
CA ARG A 115 12.01 -19.58 -15.66
C ARG A 115 12.24 -18.74 -14.39
N PRO A 116 13.42 -18.16 -14.13
CA PRO A 116 13.63 -17.26 -12.99
C PRO A 116 12.70 -16.07 -13.02
N LEU A 117 12.45 -15.47 -14.17
CA LEU A 117 11.52 -14.36 -14.34
C LEU A 117 10.10 -14.77 -13.91
N VAL A 118 9.59 -15.91 -14.39
CA VAL A 118 8.23 -16.39 -14.04
C VAL A 118 8.14 -16.68 -12.54
N VAL A 119 9.17 -17.27 -11.92
CA VAL A 119 9.22 -17.49 -10.46
C VAL A 119 9.12 -16.17 -9.72
N SER A 120 9.92 -15.16 -10.11
CA SER A 120 9.92 -13.84 -9.48
C SER A 120 8.57 -13.12 -9.62
N ILE A 121 7.94 -13.21 -10.79
CA ILE A 121 6.59 -12.66 -11.01
C ILE A 121 5.57 -13.36 -10.11
N VAL A 122 5.62 -14.68 -10.01
CA VAL A 122 4.69 -15.47 -9.18
C VAL A 122 4.89 -15.16 -7.69
N GLU A 123 6.14 -15.09 -7.21
CA GLU A 123 6.45 -14.68 -5.83
C GLU A 123 5.88 -13.32 -5.49
N PHE A 124 6.11 -12.34 -6.37
CA PHE A 124 5.58 -10.98 -6.21
C PHE A 124 4.04 -10.99 -6.14
N LEU A 125 3.38 -11.69 -7.06
CA LEU A 125 1.91 -11.75 -7.09
C LEU A 125 1.33 -12.47 -5.87
N LEU A 126 1.95 -13.56 -5.38
CA LEU A 126 1.53 -14.26 -4.17
C LEU A 126 1.63 -13.35 -2.94
N GLU A 127 2.70 -12.55 -2.83
CA GLU A 127 2.84 -11.61 -1.73
C GLU A 127 1.83 -10.45 -1.83
N ALA A 128 1.69 -9.85 -3.01
CA ALA A 128 0.68 -8.82 -3.26
C ALA A 128 -0.74 -9.31 -2.91
N GLN A 129 -1.05 -10.57 -3.23
CA GLN A 129 -2.31 -11.19 -2.90
C GLN A 129 -2.50 -11.39 -1.39
N ARG A 130 -1.46 -11.83 -0.64
CA ARG A 130 -1.53 -11.93 0.83
C ARG A 130 -1.84 -10.58 1.46
N VAL A 131 -1.16 -9.53 1.01
CA VAL A 131 -1.39 -8.16 1.45
C VAL A 131 -2.81 -7.72 1.12
N GLY A 132 -3.25 -7.91 -0.12
CA GLY A 132 -4.61 -7.59 -0.58
C GLY A 132 -5.69 -8.28 0.24
N MET A 133 -5.53 -9.56 0.56
CA MET A 133 -6.48 -10.32 1.38
C MET A 133 -6.57 -9.78 2.82
N ARG A 134 -5.47 -9.36 3.43
CA ARG A 134 -5.46 -8.72 4.76
C ARG A 134 -6.21 -7.39 4.75
N ILE A 135 -5.95 -6.55 3.76
CA ILE A 135 -6.65 -5.28 3.57
C ILE A 135 -8.15 -5.51 3.37
N PHE A 136 -8.52 -6.49 2.54
CA PHE A 136 -9.90 -6.84 2.28
C PHE A 136 -10.63 -7.36 3.53
N ALA A 137 -9.97 -8.21 4.32
CA ALA A 137 -10.51 -8.70 5.59
C ALA A 137 -10.74 -7.54 6.59
N ALA A 138 -9.78 -6.60 6.67
CA ALA A 138 -9.92 -5.40 7.48
C ALA A 138 -11.09 -4.52 6.98
N ALA A 139 -11.21 -4.33 5.67
CA ALA A 139 -12.29 -3.56 5.05
C ALA A 139 -13.67 -4.16 5.35
N HIS A 140 -13.82 -5.49 5.26
CA HIS A 140 -15.07 -6.16 5.61
C HIS A 140 -15.49 -5.92 7.06
N GLN A 141 -14.54 -5.86 7.98
CA GLN A 141 -14.82 -5.58 9.38
C GLN A 141 -15.30 -4.14 9.61
N VAL A 142 -14.84 -3.19 8.79
CA VAL A 142 -15.22 -1.77 8.88
C VAL A 142 -16.55 -1.49 8.17
N LEU A 143 -16.74 -2.11 7.00
CA LEU A 143 -17.89 -1.87 6.12
C LEU A 143 -19.11 -2.72 6.49
N ASP A 144 -19.04 -3.59 7.52
CA ASP A 144 -20.18 -4.38 7.98
C ASP A 144 -21.19 -3.47 8.70
N PRO A 145 -22.37 -3.20 8.09
CA PRO A 145 -23.40 -2.31 8.68
C PRO A 145 -24.00 -2.83 9.99
N HIS A 146 -23.83 -4.12 10.30
CA HIS A 146 -24.40 -4.73 11.51
C HIS A 146 -23.62 -4.41 12.78
N ARG A 147 -22.35 -4.03 12.72
CA ARG A 147 -21.55 -3.64 13.90
C ARG A 147 -21.92 -2.27 14.46
N HIS A 148 -22.33 -1.33 13.62
CA HIS A 148 -22.70 0.02 14.05
C HIS A 148 -24.08 0.08 14.75
N SER A 149 -24.93 -0.94 14.56
CA SER A 149 -26.22 -1.03 15.25
C SER A 149 -26.12 -1.64 16.66
N ALA A 150 -25.17 -2.54 16.91
CA ALA A 150 -25.03 -3.20 18.20
C ALA A 150 -24.45 -2.27 19.30
N GLY A 151 -23.56 -1.35 18.95
CA GLY A 151 -22.97 -0.41 19.91
C GLY A 151 -23.92 0.71 20.36
N ARG A 152 -24.91 1.08 19.56
CA ARG A 152 -25.92 2.07 19.92
C ARG A 152 -27.14 1.49 20.65
N ALA A 153 -27.42 0.20 20.50
CA ALA A 153 -28.52 -0.47 21.18
C ALA A 153 -28.26 -0.72 22.67
N ALA A 154 -27.00 -0.67 23.12
CA ALA A 154 -26.68 -0.89 24.54
C ALA A 154 -26.90 0.36 25.45
N GLY A 155 -27.13 1.53 24.85
CA GLY A 155 -27.22 2.81 25.58
C GLY A 155 -28.65 3.42 25.72
N SER A 156 -29.68 2.85 25.10
CA SER A 156 -31.04 3.45 25.15
C SER A 156 -32.08 2.38 25.40
N ARG A 157 -32.33 2.08 26.69
CA ARG A 157 -33.58 1.52 27.14
C ARG A 157 -34.58 2.68 27.30
N GLY A 158 -35.29 2.98 26.23
CA GLY A 158 -36.44 3.87 26.25
C GLY A 158 -37.39 3.37 25.18
N ASP A 159 -38.49 2.70 25.61
CA ASP A 159 -39.63 2.26 24.79
C ASP A 159 -40.36 3.48 24.23
N ALA A 160 -39.84 4.09 23.19
CA ALA A 160 -40.58 5.04 22.38
C ALA A 160 -40.79 4.43 21.00
N VAL A 161 -42.03 4.05 20.67
CA VAL A 161 -42.44 3.70 19.31
C VAL A 161 -42.14 4.91 18.42
N PRO A 162 -41.27 4.76 17.39
CA PRO A 162 -40.92 5.90 16.56
C PRO A 162 -42.14 6.40 15.78
N ASP A 163 -42.41 7.70 15.87
CA ASP A 163 -43.39 8.38 15.04
C ASP A 163 -43.14 8.09 13.55
N ARG A 164 -44.20 7.97 12.76
CA ARG A 164 -44.17 7.66 11.33
C ARG A 164 -43.16 8.52 10.57
N ARG A 165 -43.04 9.82 10.92
CA ARG A 165 -42.04 10.73 10.29
C ARG A 165 -40.60 10.35 10.61
N THR A 166 -40.34 9.81 11.79
CA THR A 166 -39.02 9.32 12.18
C THR A 166 -38.71 8.00 11.48
N ALA A 167 -39.70 7.12 11.34
CA ALA A 167 -39.55 5.86 10.58
C ALA A 167 -39.29 6.12 9.09
N ASP A 168 -40.01 7.05 8.44
CA ASP A 168 -39.80 7.42 7.04
C ASP A 168 -38.44 8.06 6.82
N ARG A 169 -37.96 8.86 7.78
CA ARG A 169 -36.61 9.46 7.71
C ARG A 169 -35.50 8.44 7.87
N VAL A 170 -35.67 7.47 8.76
CA VAL A 170 -34.73 6.35 8.93
C VAL A 170 -34.70 5.49 7.68
N GLU A 171 -35.86 5.20 7.09
CA GLU A 171 -35.92 4.42 5.84
C GLU A 171 -35.35 5.18 4.64
N ALA A 172 -35.56 6.49 4.54
CA ALA A 172 -34.95 7.32 3.50
C ALA A 172 -33.39 7.34 3.63
N VAL A 173 -32.85 7.48 4.84
CA VAL A 173 -31.43 7.40 5.13
C VAL A 173 -30.87 5.99 4.82
N ARG A 174 -31.65 4.95 5.10
CA ARG A 174 -31.28 3.55 4.80
C ARG A 174 -31.21 3.28 3.30
N ARG A 175 -32.16 3.83 2.51
CA ARG A 175 -32.15 3.74 1.03
C ARG A 175 -31.01 4.52 0.42
N MET A 176 -30.72 5.72 0.93
CA MET A 176 -29.60 6.54 0.48
C MET A 176 -28.24 5.83 0.75
N ARG A 177 -28.06 5.29 1.95
CA ARG A 177 -26.86 4.48 2.29
C ARG A 177 -26.77 3.18 1.50
N ALA A 178 -27.90 2.55 1.16
CA ALA A 178 -27.90 1.36 0.30
C ALA A 178 -27.51 1.69 -1.14
N GLY A 179 -27.92 2.86 -1.67
CA GLY A 179 -27.48 3.38 -2.97
C GLY A 179 -25.98 3.71 -3.00
N GLU A 180 -25.50 4.42 -1.99
CA GLU A 180 -24.05 4.71 -1.82
C GLU A 180 -23.22 3.43 -1.71
N SER A 181 -23.72 2.40 -1.00
CA SER A 181 -23.05 1.08 -0.93
C SER A 181 -23.02 0.36 -2.27
N ALA A 182 -24.06 0.51 -3.11
CA ALA A 182 -24.10 -0.11 -4.45
C ALA A 182 -23.14 0.59 -5.41
N ASP A 183 -23.06 1.91 -5.37
CA ASP A 183 -22.11 2.69 -6.17
C ASP A 183 -20.67 2.45 -5.73
N ALA A 184 -20.40 2.39 -4.42
CA ALA A 184 -19.09 2.05 -3.89
C ALA A 184 -18.63 0.64 -4.31
N ARG A 185 -19.55 -0.34 -4.36
CA ARG A 185 -19.26 -1.68 -4.85
C ARG A 185 -18.94 -1.70 -6.34
N ARG A 186 -19.68 -0.96 -7.16
CA ARG A 186 -19.41 -0.83 -8.61
C ARG A 186 -18.07 -0.17 -8.85
N THR A 187 -17.80 0.96 -8.20
CA THR A 187 -16.52 1.67 -8.28
C THR A 187 -15.36 0.77 -7.85
N GLY A 188 -15.53 -0.01 -6.76
CA GLY A 188 -14.54 -0.97 -6.30
C GLY A 188 -14.33 -2.13 -7.28
N PHE A 189 -15.37 -2.62 -7.96
CA PHE A 189 -15.28 -3.65 -8.99
C PHE A 189 -14.52 -3.13 -10.22
N ASP A 190 -14.91 -1.96 -10.73
CA ASP A 190 -14.26 -1.32 -11.87
C ASP A 190 -12.78 -1.00 -11.61
N ALA A 191 -12.46 -0.58 -10.38
CA ALA A 191 -11.08 -0.32 -9.96
C ALA A 191 -10.25 -1.61 -9.94
N ARG A 192 -10.79 -2.71 -9.43
CA ARG A 192 -10.12 -4.02 -9.43
C ARG A 192 -9.90 -4.56 -10.82
N GLU A 193 -10.90 -4.43 -11.69
CA GLU A 193 -10.78 -4.88 -13.09
C GLU A 193 -9.73 -4.07 -13.85
N ARG A 194 -9.65 -2.77 -13.61
CA ARG A 194 -8.61 -1.91 -14.18
C ARG A 194 -7.24 -2.31 -13.64
N SER A 195 -7.10 -2.45 -12.33
CA SER A 195 -5.86 -2.88 -11.67
C SER A 195 -5.38 -4.23 -12.24
N ALA A 196 -6.26 -5.21 -12.38
CA ALA A 196 -5.92 -6.52 -12.95
C ALA A 196 -5.43 -6.39 -14.40
N ARG A 197 -6.08 -5.58 -15.23
CA ARG A 197 -5.65 -5.35 -16.62
C ARG A 197 -4.26 -4.70 -16.71
N GLU A 198 -3.98 -3.71 -15.88
CA GLU A 198 -2.67 -3.03 -15.88
C GLU A 198 -1.55 -3.95 -15.39
N ILE A 199 -1.80 -4.75 -14.35
CA ILE A 199 -0.85 -5.76 -13.85
C ILE A 199 -0.59 -6.82 -14.93
N VAL A 200 -1.63 -7.36 -15.58
CA VAL A 200 -1.47 -8.31 -16.69
C VAL A 200 -0.67 -7.70 -17.82
N GLY A 201 -0.91 -6.44 -18.17
CA GLY A 201 -0.12 -5.72 -19.17
C GLY A 201 1.36 -5.56 -18.80
N ALA A 202 1.69 -5.37 -17.52
CA ALA A 202 3.07 -5.32 -17.05
C ALA A 202 3.75 -6.70 -17.17
N ILE A 203 3.06 -7.77 -16.80
CA ILE A 203 3.55 -9.13 -16.95
C ILE A 203 3.78 -9.46 -18.43
N GLU A 204 2.83 -9.09 -19.30
CA GLU A 204 2.94 -9.27 -20.76
C GLU A 204 4.19 -8.60 -21.32
N ARG A 205 4.48 -7.35 -20.93
CA ARG A 205 5.70 -6.64 -21.37
C ARG A 205 6.97 -7.38 -20.99
N LYS A 206 7.03 -7.88 -19.75
CA LYS A 206 8.19 -8.67 -19.27
C LYS A 206 8.35 -9.98 -20.03
N LEU A 207 7.27 -10.71 -20.23
CA LEU A 207 7.28 -11.99 -20.94
C LEU A 207 7.56 -11.83 -22.45
N ALA A 208 7.20 -10.70 -23.06
CA ALA A 208 7.45 -10.42 -24.47
C ALA A 208 8.93 -10.42 -24.83
N ALA A 209 9.83 -10.07 -23.89
CA ALA A 209 11.28 -10.17 -24.11
C ALA A 209 11.74 -11.64 -24.31
N HIS A 210 11.00 -12.61 -23.79
CA HIS A 210 11.27 -14.05 -23.87
C HIS A 210 10.35 -14.78 -24.86
N HIS A 211 9.82 -14.09 -25.87
CA HIS A 211 8.83 -14.65 -26.80
C HIS A 211 9.30 -15.95 -27.50
N ALA A 212 10.60 -16.10 -27.73
CA ALA A 212 11.17 -17.31 -28.36
C ALA A 212 11.11 -18.56 -27.44
N GLU A 213 10.97 -18.37 -26.13
CA GLU A 213 10.85 -19.45 -25.14
C GLU A 213 9.38 -19.79 -24.82
N LEU A 214 8.43 -18.98 -25.33
CA LEU A 214 7.00 -19.19 -25.09
C LEU A 214 6.36 -20.02 -26.19
N ARG A 215 5.46 -20.93 -25.82
CA ARG A 215 4.60 -21.68 -26.77
C ARG A 215 3.38 -20.88 -27.22
N VAL A 216 3.04 -19.84 -26.48
CA VAL A 216 1.86 -19.01 -26.67
C VAL A 216 2.25 -17.55 -26.68
N GLU A 217 1.37 -16.69 -27.17
CA GLU A 217 1.59 -15.24 -27.11
C GLU A 217 1.77 -14.74 -25.67
N ALA A 218 2.65 -13.75 -25.48
CA ALA A 218 2.98 -13.18 -24.18
C ALA A 218 1.73 -12.71 -23.39
N GLY A 219 0.73 -12.14 -24.10
CA GLY A 219 -0.53 -11.72 -23.49
C GLY A 219 -1.38 -12.88 -22.95
N LEU A 220 -1.37 -14.04 -23.62
CA LEU A 220 -2.03 -15.23 -23.13
C LEU A 220 -1.27 -15.82 -21.95
N ALA A 221 0.06 -15.87 -22.04
CA ALA A 221 0.92 -16.32 -20.95
C ALA A 221 0.72 -15.45 -19.68
N ALA A 222 0.70 -14.12 -19.83
CA ALA A 222 0.45 -13.19 -18.74
C ALA A 222 -0.91 -13.41 -18.04
N ARG A 223 -1.97 -13.61 -18.84
CA ARG A 223 -3.30 -13.95 -18.29
C ARG A 223 -3.29 -15.30 -17.56
N ALA A 224 -2.59 -16.30 -18.10
CA ALA A 224 -2.48 -17.61 -17.46
C ALA A 224 -1.75 -17.51 -16.10
N VAL A 225 -0.61 -16.80 -16.05
CA VAL A 225 0.14 -16.54 -14.81
C VAL A 225 -0.78 -15.87 -13.78
N PHE A 226 -1.42 -14.76 -14.15
CA PHE A 226 -2.29 -14.01 -13.26
C PHE A 226 -3.46 -14.88 -12.75
N SER A 227 -4.15 -15.59 -13.64
CA SER A 227 -5.32 -16.42 -13.27
C SER A 227 -4.96 -17.59 -12.37
N LEU A 228 -3.84 -18.26 -12.62
CA LEU A 228 -3.38 -19.39 -11.79
C LEU A 228 -2.97 -18.93 -10.40
N VAL A 229 -2.24 -17.83 -10.29
CA VAL A 229 -1.86 -17.27 -8.99
C VAL A 229 -3.09 -16.88 -8.18
N PHE A 230 -4.04 -16.18 -8.79
CA PHE A 230 -5.27 -15.77 -8.08
C PHE A 230 -6.18 -16.95 -7.76
N GLY A 231 -6.27 -17.95 -8.64
CA GLY A 231 -7.00 -19.20 -8.38
C GLY A 231 -6.42 -20.01 -7.23
N ASN A 232 -5.08 -20.03 -7.10
CA ASN A 232 -4.37 -20.73 -6.01
C ASN A 232 -4.71 -20.18 -4.61
N ALA A 233 -5.18 -18.94 -4.51
CA ALA A 233 -5.57 -18.35 -3.22
C ALA A 233 -6.96 -18.76 -2.74
N LEU A 234 -7.78 -19.34 -3.59
CA LEU A 234 -9.14 -19.72 -3.25
C LEU A 234 -9.16 -21.11 -2.57
N PRO A 235 -9.38 -21.22 -1.25
CA PRO A 235 -9.23 -22.47 -0.50
C PRO A 235 -10.12 -23.60 -1.03
N HIS A 236 -11.28 -23.27 -1.57
CA HIS A 236 -12.23 -24.23 -2.13
C HIS A 236 -11.83 -24.77 -3.52
N LEU A 237 -10.86 -24.12 -4.19
CA LEU A 237 -10.32 -24.59 -5.47
C LEU A 237 -9.00 -25.35 -5.29
N SER A 238 -8.22 -25.03 -4.25
CA SER A 238 -6.89 -25.62 -4.00
C SER A 238 -6.93 -26.89 -3.13
N GLY A 239 -8.09 -27.33 -2.69
CA GLY A 239 -8.20 -28.55 -1.87
C GLY A 239 -7.52 -28.45 -0.49
N GLY A 240 -7.11 -27.25 -0.08
CA GLY A 240 -6.45 -26.97 1.19
C GLY A 240 -4.94 -26.69 1.10
N ASP A 241 -4.23 -27.32 0.18
CA ASP A 241 -2.80 -27.08 -0.04
C ASP A 241 -2.58 -26.05 -1.16
N ARG A 242 -1.90 -24.95 -0.81
CA ARG A 242 -1.53 -23.93 -1.79
C ARG A 242 -0.20 -24.30 -2.41
N LEU A 243 -0.13 -24.16 -3.73
CA LEU A 243 1.14 -24.29 -4.44
C LEU A 243 2.04 -23.11 -4.09
N ASP A 244 3.34 -23.38 -3.93
CA ASP A 244 4.36 -22.35 -3.81
C ASP A 244 4.73 -21.72 -5.17
N ALA A 245 5.61 -20.73 -5.16
CA ALA A 245 5.96 -20.01 -6.38
C ALA A 245 6.68 -20.91 -7.40
N VAL A 246 7.52 -21.83 -6.95
CA VAL A 246 8.27 -22.74 -7.83
C VAL A 246 7.31 -23.74 -8.47
N GLN A 247 6.42 -24.34 -7.68
CA GLN A 247 5.41 -25.29 -8.16
C GLN A 247 4.46 -24.64 -9.17
N LEU A 248 4.02 -23.39 -8.91
CA LEU A 248 3.19 -22.64 -9.85
C LEU A 248 3.95 -22.31 -11.13
N ALA A 249 5.21 -21.87 -11.03
CA ALA A 249 6.05 -21.59 -12.19
C ALA A 249 6.28 -22.84 -13.04
N ASP A 250 6.55 -23.98 -12.43
CA ASP A 250 6.74 -25.26 -13.15
C ASP A 250 5.45 -25.70 -13.85
N LEU A 251 4.29 -25.54 -13.19
CA LEU A 251 3.00 -25.81 -13.81
C LEU A 251 2.71 -24.89 -14.99
N ILE A 252 3.01 -23.60 -14.84
CA ILE A 252 2.82 -22.58 -15.89
C ILE A 252 3.74 -22.88 -17.09
N LEU A 253 5.02 -23.13 -16.84
CA LEU A 253 6.01 -23.35 -17.89
C LEU A 253 5.81 -24.68 -18.59
N GLY A 254 5.37 -25.72 -17.89
CA GLY A 254 4.95 -26.99 -18.46
C GLY A 254 3.80 -26.85 -19.46
N GLY A 255 2.92 -25.83 -19.26
CA GLY A 255 1.82 -25.53 -20.16
C GLY A 255 2.12 -24.45 -21.22
N ILE A 256 2.99 -23.47 -20.90
CA ILE A 256 3.22 -22.28 -21.75
C ILE A 256 4.64 -22.19 -22.32
N GLY A 257 5.59 -22.99 -21.81
CA GLY A 257 6.96 -23.04 -22.32
C GLY A 257 7.06 -23.82 -23.63
N ALA A 258 8.07 -23.54 -24.46
CA ALA A 258 8.39 -24.36 -25.61
C ALA A 258 8.92 -25.73 -25.17
N ASP A 259 8.59 -26.79 -25.92
CA ASP A 259 9.22 -28.10 -25.70
C ASP A 259 10.74 -27.94 -25.91
N VAL A 260 11.53 -28.27 -24.89
CA VAL A 260 12.94 -28.55 -25.14
C VAL A 260 12.93 -29.77 -26.07
N ALA A 261 13.25 -29.57 -27.33
CA ALA A 261 13.32 -30.63 -28.30
C ALA A 261 14.19 -31.74 -27.69
N THR A 262 13.56 -32.84 -27.32
CA THR A 262 14.27 -34.11 -27.10
C THR A 262 14.78 -34.43 -28.49
N ASP A 263 16.08 -34.13 -28.75
CA ASP A 263 16.79 -34.59 -29.94
C ASP A 263 16.66 -36.11 -29.97
N PRO A 264 15.98 -36.69 -30.93
CA PRO A 264 16.01 -38.13 -31.09
C PRO A 264 17.42 -38.47 -31.61
N SER A 265 18.32 -38.76 -30.67
CA SER A 265 19.59 -39.39 -31.06
C SER A 265 19.34 -40.66 -31.89
N PRO A 266 20.07 -40.83 -32.98
CA PRO A 266 19.86 -41.88 -33.98
C PRO A 266 20.11 -43.29 -33.46
#